data_9c8db93baf7d508f18787a4338cfb136
#
_entry.id   9c8db93baf7d508f18787a4338cfb136
#
_cell.length_a   1.000
_cell.length_b   1.000
_cell.length_c   1.000
_cell.angle_alpha   90.00
_cell.angle_beta   90.00
_cell.angle_gamma   90.00
#
_symmetry.space_group_name_H-M   'P 1'
#
loop_
_entity.id
_entity.type
_entity.pdbx_description
1 polymer ?
#
loop_
_entity_poly.entity_id
_entity_poly.type
_entity_poly.pdbx_seq_one_letter_code
_entity_poly.pdbx_strand_id
1 'polypeptide(L)'
;MRYYQKLVSLLVLVLAASFGVGGCVLLYSDFAVQRGRMATANAAAHAQTCTLLQTEILDLQRRGTTMDDAALTARVEARDTPAALWRGDTLICATLPGLENFSLENAATVTVRTEESVYAVYASDLQGGLRLVTAYDLTGLYRDRDAALTRFLLLEAAVLAAAAAVT
;
A
#
# COMPACT_ATOMS: atom_id res chain seq x y z
N MET A 1 -14.35 -9.12 -52.88
CA MET A 1 -14.86 -8.71 -51.57
C MET A 1 -14.23 -9.48 -50.39
N ARG A 2 -14.20 -10.83 -50.37
CA ARG A 2 -13.67 -11.64 -49.24
C ARG A 2 -12.19 -11.35 -48.84
N TYR A 3 -11.31 -10.96 -49.77
CA TYR A 3 -9.91 -10.71 -49.47
C TYR A 3 -9.71 -9.39 -48.72
N TYR A 4 -10.42 -8.33 -49.14
CA TYR A 4 -10.36 -7.02 -48.49
C TYR A 4 -10.90 -7.06 -47.05
N GLN A 5 -11.98 -7.82 -46.82
CA GLN A 5 -12.54 -8.01 -45.47
C GLN A 5 -11.54 -8.71 -44.55
N LYS A 6 -10.85 -9.76 -45.03
CA LYS A 6 -9.81 -10.44 -44.23
C LYS A 6 -8.65 -9.53 -43.89
N LEU A 7 -8.23 -8.67 -44.82
CA LEU A 7 -7.13 -7.74 -44.60
C LEU A 7 -7.51 -6.67 -43.55
N VAL A 8 -8.74 -6.14 -43.65
CA VAL A 8 -9.26 -5.18 -42.67
C VAL A 8 -9.40 -5.80 -41.29
N SER A 9 -9.94 -7.02 -41.19
CA SER A 9 -10.06 -7.74 -39.93
C SER A 9 -8.69 -8.01 -39.29
N LEU A 10 -7.68 -8.38 -40.09
CA LEU A 10 -6.33 -8.61 -39.58
C LEU A 10 -5.70 -7.29 -39.06
N LEU A 11 -5.89 -6.20 -39.80
CA LEU A 11 -5.37 -4.89 -39.39
C LEU A 11 -6.01 -4.42 -38.09
N VAL A 12 -7.32 -4.56 -37.93
CA VAL A 12 -8.04 -4.21 -36.71
C VAL A 12 -7.58 -5.07 -35.52
N LEU A 13 -7.36 -6.37 -35.75
CA LEU A 13 -6.88 -7.26 -34.69
C LEU A 13 -5.46 -6.90 -34.25
N VAL A 14 -4.56 -6.57 -35.18
CA VAL A 14 -3.21 -6.13 -34.85
C VAL A 14 -3.22 -4.81 -34.10
N LEU A 15 -4.05 -3.86 -34.52
CA LEU A 15 -4.20 -2.57 -33.82
C LEU A 15 -4.74 -2.78 -32.40
N ALA A 16 -5.81 -3.56 -32.24
CA ALA A 16 -6.39 -3.84 -30.93
C ALA A 16 -5.38 -4.54 -30.00
N ALA A 17 -4.67 -5.56 -30.48
CA ALA A 17 -3.63 -6.22 -29.70
C ALA A 17 -2.51 -5.23 -29.27
N SER A 18 -2.10 -4.32 -30.17
CA SER A 18 -1.07 -3.31 -29.88
C SER A 18 -1.54 -2.30 -28.83
N PHE A 19 -2.79 -1.82 -28.94
CA PHE A 19 -3.39 -0.91 -27.96
C PHE A 19 -3.63 -1.61 -26.62
N GLY A 20 -4.09 -2.87 -26.63
CA GLY A 20 -4.32 -3.67 -25.44
C GLY A 20 -3.05 -3.85 -24.61
N VAL A 21 -1.97 -4.30 -25.25
CA VAL A 21 -0.67 -4.45 -24.59
C VAL A 21 -0.13 -3.10 -24.11
N GLY A 22 -0.14 -2.08 -24.98
CA GLY A 22 0.34 -0.74 -24.65
C GLY A 22 -0.42 -0.11 -23.49
N GLY A 23 -1.75 -0.21 -23.49
CA GLY A 23 -2.60 0.31 -22.42
C GLY A 23 -2.35 -0.40 -21.09
N CYS A 24 -2.22 -1.72 -21.07
CA CYS A 24 -1.87 -2.47 -19.87
C CYS A 24 -0.50 -2.06 -19.31
N VAL A 25 0.51 -1.88 -20.18
CA VAL A 25 1.84 -1.43 -19.77
C VAL A 25 1.78 -0.03 -19.15
N LEU A 26 1.04 0.89 -19.74
CA LEU A 26 0.88 2.25 -19.23
C LEU A 26 0.17 2.26 -17.86
N LEU A 27 -0.93 1.51 -17.70
CA LEU A 27 -1.65 1.40 -16.44
C LEU A 27 -0.77 0.79 -15.34
N TYR A 28 0.00 -0.24 -15.67
CA TYR A 28 0.93 -0.85 -14.72
C TYR A 28 2.07 0.10 -14.33
N SER A 29 2.62 0.83 -15.31
CA SER A 29 3.67 1.83 -15.07
C SER A 29 3.17 2.96 -14.17
N ASP A 30 1.96 3.48 -14.41
CA ASP A 30 1.36 4.53 -13.57
C ASP A 30 1.12 4.03 -12.15
N PHE A 31 0.57 2.83 -11.99
CA PHE A 31 0.43 2.20 -10.68
C PHE A 31 1.77 2.04 -9.96
N ALA A 32 2.83 1.61 -10.65
CA ALA A 32 4.15 1.45 -10.06
C ALA A 32 4.72 2.77 -9.56
N VAL A 33 4.54 3.86 -10.32
CA VAL A 33 4.96 5.21 -9.94
C VAL A 33 4.17 5.71 -8.72
N GLN A 34 2.85 5.54 -8.72
CA GLN A 34 2.00 5.95 -7.59
C GLN A 34 2.34 5.16 -6.32
N ARG A 35 2.52 3.84 -6.43
CA ARG A 35 2.96 2.99 -5.33
C ARG A 35 4.32 3.43 -4.78
N GLY A 36 5.27 3.77 -5.65
CA GLY A 36 6.58 4.27 -5.25
C GLY A 36 6.49 5.59 -4.48
N ARG A 37 5.67 6.53 -4.94
CA ARG A 37 5.43 7.81 -4.25
C ARG A 37 4.81 7.59 -2.87
N MET A 38 3.79 6.73 -2.77
CA MET A 38 3.16 6.41 -1.49
C MET A 38 4.14 5.70 -0.54
N ALA A 39 4.95 4.78 -1.04
CA ALA A 39 5.97 4.12 -0.21
C ALA A 39 6.96 5.12 0.38
N THR A 40 7.44 6.10 -0.40
CA THR A 40 8.34 7.15 0.08
C THR A 40 7.64 8.05 1.12
N ALA A 41 6.40 8.47 0.87
CA ALA A 41 5.63 9.29 1.79
C ALA A 41 5.35 8.55 3.11
N ASN A 42 4.94 7.29 3.04
CA ASN A 42 4.67 6.46 4.21
C ASN A 42 5.94 6.19 5.04
N ALA A 43 7.07 5.93 4.38
CA ALA A 43 8.35 5.78 5.06
C ALA A 43 8.78 7.06 5.80
N ALA A 44 8.58 8.23 5.18
CA ALA A 44 8.84 9.52 5.83
C ALA A 44 7.90 9.76 7.02
N ALA A 45 6.61 9.45 6.88
CA ALA A 45 5.62 9.57 7.96
C ALA A 45 5.95 8.61 9.12
N HIS A 46 6.35 7.37 8.83
CA HIS A 46 6.83 6.43 9.83
C HIS A 46 8.05 6.96 10.59
N ALA A 47 9.08 7.43 9.87
CA ALA A 47 10.29 8.00 10.47
C ALA A 47 9.98 9.22 11.36
N GLN A 48 9.07 10.08 10.93
CA GLN A 48 8.59 11.21 11.72
C GLN A 48 7.90 10.75 13.01
N THR A 49 7.02 9.74 12.92
CA THR A 49 6.33 9.16 14.07
C THR A 49 7.33 8.57 15.08
N CYS A 50 8.33 7.84 14.59
CA CYS A 50 9.41 7.29 15.41
C CYS A 50 10.18 8.41 16.14
N THR A 51 10.57 9.46 15.41
CA THR A 51 11.32 10.59 15.97
C THR A 51 10.54 11.32 17.06
N LEU A 52 9.25 11.58 16.81
CA LEU A 52 8.38 12.24 17.79
C LEU A 52 8.22 11.39 19.05
N LEU A 53 7.90 10.10 18.90
CA LEU A 53 7.74 9.21 20.04
C LEU A 53 9.04 9.05 20.83
N GLN A 54 10.17 8.95 20.15
CA GLN A 54 11.49 8.88 20.79
C GLN A 54 11.84 10.15 21.56
N THR A 55 11.53 11.33 21.01
CA THR A 55 11.75 12.61 21.69
C THR A 55 10.92 12.71 22.97
N GLU A 56 9.66 12.28 22.91
CA GLU A 56 8.76 12.23 24.06
C GLU A 56 9.27 11.27 25.15
N ILE A 57 9.78 10.10 24.76
CA ILE A 57 10.38 9.11 25.68
C ILE A 57 11.59 9.74 26.39
N LEU A 58 12.49 10.38 25.63
CA LEU A 58 13.68 11.01 26.17
C LEU A 58 13.36 12.16 27.14
N ASP A 59 12.34 12.97 26.82
CA ASP A 59 11.92 14.07 27.70
C ASP A 59 11.37 13.57 29.04
N LEU A 60 10.63 12.46 29.03
CA LEU A 60 10.12 11.85 30.26
C LEU A 60 11.24 11.24 31.09
N GLN A 61 12.20 10.56 30.45
CA GLN A 61 13.38 10.04 31.12
C GLN A 61 14.20 11.16 31.78
N ARG A 62 14.38 12.32 31.11
CA ARG A 62 15.07 13.50 31.67
C ARG A 62 14.36 14.08 32.89
N ARG A 63 13.02 13.97 32.94
CA ARG A 63 12.21 14.41 34.08
C ARG A 63 12.16 13.39 35.22
N GLY A 64 12.85 12.26 35.09
CA GLY A 64 12.86 11.20 36.10
C GLY A 64 11.55 10.42 36.18
N THR A 65 10.70 10.54 35.17
CA THR A 65 9.42 9.84 35.11
C THR A 65 9.61 8.54 34.33
N THR A 66 9.35 7.39 34.94
CA THR A 66 9.31 6.12 34.22
C THR A 66 8.05 6.08 33.37
N MET A 67 8.22 5.79 32.08
CA MET A 67 7.12 5.64 31.16
C MET A 67 6.52 4.24 31.39
N ASP A 68 5.35 4.17 31.99
CA ASP A 68 4.57 2.95 32.10
C ASP A 68 3.87 2.63 30.77
N ASP A 69 3.38 1.41 30.65
CA ASP A 69 2.76 0.94 29.41
C ASP A 69 1.45 1.69 29.12
N ALA A 70 0.75 2.17 30.16
CA ALA A 70 -0.48 2.95 30.00
C ALA A 70 -0.20 4.32 29.37
N ALA A 71 0.88 5.00 29.79
CA ALA A 71 1.28 6.28 29.22
C ALA A 71 1.76 6.13 27.75
N LEU A 72 2.45 5.03 27.42
CA LEU A 72 2.84 4.70 26.06
C LEU A 72 1.63 4.43 25.17
N THR A 73 0.69 3.62 25.65
CA THR A 73 -0.56 3.29 24.95
C THR A 73 -1.33 4.57 24.61
N ALA A 74 -1.57 5.44 25.59
CA ALA A 74 -2.31 6.69 25.37
C ALA A 74 -1.65 7.58 24.30
N ARG A 75 -0.32 7.56 24.18
CA ARG A 75 0.39 8.36 23.16
C ARG A 75 0.34 7.75 21.78
N VAL A 76 0.31 6.43 21.68
CA VAL A 76 0.14 5.73 20.40
C VAL A 76 -1.31 5.90 19.91
N GLU A 77 -2.30 5.74 20.80
CA GLU A 77 -3.73 5.90 20.50
C GLU A 77 -4.12 7.34 20.14
N ALA A 78 -3.42 8.34 20.67
CA ALA A 78 -3.66 9.75 20.33
C ALA A 78 -3.25 10.10 18.88
N ARG A 79 -2.67 9.17 18.14
CA ARG A 79 -2.23 9.37 16.75
C ARG A 79 -3.23 8.76 15.78
N ASP A 80 -3.47 9.46 14.67
CA ASP A 80 -4.38 8.99 13.62
C ASP A 80 -3.83 7.80 12.81
N THR A 81 -2.53 7.51 12.95
CA THR A 81 -1.87 6.43 12.20
C THR A 81 -2.01 5.12 12.97
N PRO A 82 -2.59 4.07 12.36
CA PRO A 82 -2.63 2.75 12.97
C PRO A 82 -1.23 2.26 13.32
N ALA A 83 -1.05 1.89 14.58
CA ALA A 83 0.24 1.48 15.09
C ALA A 83 0.14 0.38 16.15
N ALA A 84 1.24 -0.37 16.31
CA ALA A 84 1.44 -1.28 17.43
C ALA A 84 2.81 -0.98 18.06
N LEU A 85 2.87 -1.08 19.39
CA LEU A 85 4.09 -0.86 20.16
C LEU A 85 4.43 -2.13 20.92
N TRP A 86 5.67 -2.55 20.79
CA TRP A 86 6.23 -3.73 21.44
C TRP A 86 7.36 -3.35 22.39
N ARG A 87 7.52 -4.10 23.47
CA ARG A 87 8.70 -4.07 24.34
C ARG A 87 9.33 -5.46 24.35
N GLY A 88 10.45 -5.61 23.64
CA GLY A 88 10.97 -6.94 23.32
C GLY A 88 9.90 -7.76 22.61
N ASP A 89 9.51 -8.90 23.18
CA ASP A 89 8.48 -9.80 22.63
C ASP A 89 7.06 -9.55 23.20
N THR A 90 6.90 -8.52 24.05
CA THR A 90 5.62 -8.21 24.67
C THR A 90 4.93 -7.08 23.93
N LEU A 91 3.71 -7.32 23.46
CA LEU A 91 2.85 -6.29 22.88
C LEU A 91 2.33 -5.36 24.00
N ILE A 92 2.59 -4.06 23.89
CA ILE A 92 2.07 -3.03 24.79
C ILE A 92 0.68 -2.60 24.32
N CYS A 93 0.55 -2.23 23.05
CA CYS A 93 -0.72 -1.82 22.46
C CYS A 93 -0.73 -2.06 20.94
N ALA A 94 -1.94 -2.22 20.39
CA ALA A 94 -2.19 -2.21 18.95
C ALA A 94 -3.50 -1.48 18.68
N THR A 95 -3.46 -0.51 17.77
CA THR A 95 -4.66 0.30 17.42
C THR A 95 -5.44 -0.26 16.25
N LEU A 96 -4.87 -1.23 15.52
CA LEU A 96 -5.53 -1.93 14.42
C LEU A 96 -5.50 -3.44 14.68
N PRO A 97 -6.65 -4.14 14.62
CA PRO A 97 -6.70 -5.60 14.71
C PRO A 97 -5.83 -6.26 13.65
N GLY A 98 -5.05 -7.26 14.06
CA GLY A 98 -4.12 -7.98 13.18
C GLY A 98 -2.69 -7.44 13.21
N LEU A 99 -2.44 -6.21 13.68
CA LEU A 99 -1.06 -5.72 13.87
C LEU A 99 -0.32 -6.46 14.99
N GLU A 100 -1.05 -7.05 15.92
CA GLU A 100 -0.48 -7.93 16.97
C GLU A 100 0.22 -9.18 16.43
N ASN A 101 -0.11 -9.61 15.22
CA ASN A 101 0.47 -10.79 14.59
C ASN A 101 1.77 -10.48 13.81
N PHE A 102 2.12 -9.20 13.70
CA PHE A 102 3.33 -8.77 12.99
C PHE A 102 4.51 -8.61 13.96
N SER A 103 5.04 -9.74 14.43
CA SER A 103 6.39 -9.79 14.96
C SER A 103 7.36 -9.76 13.78
N LEU A 104 7.64 -8.56 13.28
CA LEU A 104 8.65 -8.36 12.23
C LEU A 104 10.04 -8.51 12.87
N GLU A 105 10.62 -9.69 12.78
CA GLU A 105 11.98 -9.96 13.24
C GLU A 105 13.05 -9.12 12.54
N ASN A 106 12.71 -8.52 11.40
CA ASN A 106 13.60 -7.64 10.65
C ASN A 106 12.86 -6.35 10.27
N ALA A 107 13.52 -5.21 10.49
CA ALA A 107 13.07 -3.89 10.06
C ALA A 107 12.89 -3.85 8.53
N ALA A 108 11.75 -4.29 8.06
CA ALA A 108 11.44 -4.36 6.64
C ALA A 108 10.03 -3.82 6.42
N THR A 109 9.89 -3.06 5.34
CA THR A 109 8.59 -2.69 4.82
C THR A 109 7.94 -3.92 4.20
N VAL A 110 6.82 -4.36 4.75
CA VAL A 110 6.05 -5.49 4.23
C VAL A 110 4.69 -5.01 3.75
N THR A 111 4.26 -5.47 2.58
CA THR A 111 2.89 -5.26 2.14
C THR A 111 2.04 -6.44 2.61
N VAL A 112 1.05 -6.15 3.44
CA VAL A 112 0.13 -7.14 3.99
C VAL A 112 -1.21 -7.01 3.30
N ARG A 113 -1.75 -8.12 2.83
CA ARG A 113 -3.05 -8.19 2.20
C ARG A 113 -3.98 -9.01 3.11
N THR A 114 -5.06 -8.39 3.54
CA THR A 114 -6.20 -9.05 4.17
C THR A 114 -7.30 -9.29 3.11
N GLU A 115 -8.42 -9.90 3.47
CA GLU A 115 -9.54 -10.11 2.54
C GLU A 115 -10.12 -8.80 2.00
N GLU A 116 -10.13 -7.73 2.80
CA GLU A 116 -10.78 -6.46 2.46
C GLU A 116 -9.81 -5.30 2.26
N SER A 117 -8.56 -5.42 2.72
CA SER A 117 -7.63 -4.28 2.80
C SER A 117 -6.20 -4.67 2.46
N VAL A 118 -5.44 -3.68 1.98
CA VAL A 118 -4.01 -3.80 1.69
C VAL A 118 -3.27 -2.73 2.49
N TYR A 119 -2.32 -3.14 3.33
CA TYR A 119 -1.53 -2.24 4.16
C TYR A 119 -0.05 -2.32 3.82
N ALA A 120 0.63 -1.17 3.85
CA ALA A 120 2.07 -1.10 3.95
C ALA A 120 2.44 -0.99 5.43
N VAL A 121 3.19 -1.95 5.93
CA VAL A 121 3.60 -2.03 7.33
C VAL A 121 5.08 -1.71 7.42
N TYR A 122 5.42 -0.79 8.33
CA TYR A 122 6.79 -0.36 8.63
C TYR A 122 7.09 -0.64 10.08
N ALA A 123 8.31 -1.12 10.38
CA ALA A 123 8.76 -1.36 11.73
C ALA A 123 10.10 -0.68 11.98
N SER A 124 10.28 -0.10 13.14
CA SER A 124 11.55 0.46 13.61
C SER A 124 11.73 0.28 15.10
N ASP A 125 12.96 0.00 15.48
CA ASP A 125 13.36 -0.07 16.86
C ASP A 125 13.55 1.34 17.43
N LEU A 126 13.02 1.55 18.63
CA LEU A 126 13.17 2.76 19.42
C LEU A 126 14.08 2.50 20.61
N GLN A 127 14.50 3.57 21.31
CA GLN A 127 15.27 3.43 22.53
C GLN A 127 14.46 2.72 23.63
N GLY A 128 15.18 2.04 24.55
CA GLY A 128 14.56 1.34 25.68
C GLY A 128 13.96 -0.03 25.31
N GLY A 129 14.40 -0.64 24.19
CA GLY A 129 13.93 -1.95 23.76
C GLY A 129 12.49 -1.92 23.24
N LEU A 130 12.02 -0.73 22.83
CA LEU A 130 10.71 -0.56 22.21
C LEU A 130 10.82 -0.73 20.69
N ARG A 131 9.77 -1.29 20.08
CA ARG A 131 9.62 -1.39 18.63
C ARG A 131 8.27 -0.81 18.24
N LEU A 132 8.29 0.15 17.33
CA LEU A 132 7.10 0.74 16.74
C LEU A 132 6.83 0.12 15.37
N VAL A 133 5.61 -0.36 15.21
CA VAL A 133 5.08 -0.84 13.93
C VAL A 133 3.95 0.09 13.51
N THR A 134 3.97 0.60 12.28
CA THR A 134 2.88 1.43 11.73
C THR A 134 2.33 0.81 10.47
N ALA A 135 1.03 0.98 10.23
CA ALA A 135 0.35 0.49 9.03
C ALA A 135 -0.28 1.65 8.26
N TYR A 136 -0.09 1.65 6.94
CA TYR A 136 -0.66 2.65 6.03
C TYR A 136 -1.56 1.95 5.03
N ASP A 137 -2.79 2.42 4.91
CA ASP A 137 -3.79 1.84 4.01
C ASP A 137 -3.45 2.15 2.54
N LEU A 138 -3.31 1.10 1.75
CA LEU A 138 -3.11 1.13 0.30
C LEU A 138 -4.33 0.62 -0.47
N THR A 139 -5.42 0.29 0.22
CA THR A 139 -6.61 -0.34 -0.39
C THR A 139 -7.17 0.50 -1.52
N GLY A 140 -7.25 1.82 -1.34
CA GLY A 140 -7.69 2.75 -2.38
C GLY A 140 -6.85 2.64 -3.65
N LEU A 141 -5.52 2.65 -3.52
CA LEU A 141 -4.60 2.55 -4.66
C LEU A 141 -4.80 1.24 -5.46
N TYR A 142 -4.96 0.13 -4.76
CA TYR A 142 -5.20 -1.16 -5.42
C TYR A 142 -6.58 -1.24 -6.06
N ARG A 143 -7.61 -0.70 -5.41
CA ARG A 143 -8.97 -0.61 -5.95
C ARG A 143 -9.04 0.25 -7.22
N ASP A 144 -8.36 1.39 -7.21
CA ASP A 144 -8.31 2.29 -8.38
C ASP A 144 -7.61 1.64 -9.56
N ARG A 145 -6.51 0.91 -9.32
CA ARG A 145 -5.84 0.10 -10.34
C ARG A 145 -6.79 -0.94 -10.95
N ASP A 146 -7.48 -1.70 -10.11
CA ASP A 146 -8.36 -2.78 -10.57
C ASP A 146 -9.57 -2.22 -11.33
N ALA A 147 -10.11 -1.09 -10.89
CA ALA A 147 -11.16 -0.37 -11.59
C ALA A 147 -10.68 0.17 -12.95
N ALA A 148 -9.48 0.74 -13.02
CA ALA A 148 -8.89 1.25 -14.26
C ALA A 148 -8.65 0.11 -15.27
N LEU A 149 -8.08 -1.02 -14.82
CA LEU A 149 -7.90 -2.21 -15.65
C LEU A 149 -9.23 -2.77 -16.16
N THR A 150 -10.23 -2.87 -15.30
CA THR A 150 -11.57 -3.36 -15.69
C THR A 150 -12.20 -2.47 -16.76
N ARG A 151 -12.18 -1.14 -16.56
CA ARG A 151 -12.71 -0.18 -17.55
C ARG A 151 -11.98 -0.26 -18.88
N PHE A 152 -10.65 -0.38 -18.84
CA PHE A 152 -9.81 -0.52 -20.02
C PHE A 152 -10.14 -1.79 -20.81
N LEU A 153 -10.22 -2.94 -20.14
CA LEU A 153 -10.55 -4.23 -20.77
C LEU A 153 -11.96 -4.25 -21.35
N LEU A 154 -12.94 -3.62 -20.68
CA LEU A 154 -14.30 -3.48 -21.19
C LEU A 154 -14.36 -2.64 -22.45
N LEU A 155 -13.61 -1.53 -22.48
CA LEU A 155 -13.53 -0.64 -23.65
C LEU A 155 -12.88 -1.38 -24.83
N GLU A 156 -11.81 -2.10 -24.61
CA GLU A 156 -11.13 -2.89 -25.63
C GLU A 156 -12.02 -4.01 -26.18
N ALA A 157 -12.73 -4.72 -25.32
CA ALA A 157 -13.69 -5.74 -25.70
C ALA A 157 -14.84 -5.14 -26.56
N ALA A 158 -15.33 -3.95 -26.22
CA ALA A 158 -16.34 -3.25 -26.99
C ALA A 158 -15.84 -2.86 -28.39
N VAL A 159 -14.60 -2.36 -28.49
CA VAL A 159 -13.97 -2.03 -29.78
C VAL A 159 -13.83 -3.29 -30.66
N LEU A 160 -13.36 -4.39 -30.09
CA LEU A 160 -13.22 -5.65 -30.82
C LEU A 160 -14.57 -6.21 -31.28
N ALA A 161 -15.60 -6.14 -30.41
CA ALA A 161 -16.96 -6.57 -30.78
C ALA A 161 -17.56 -5.72 -31.91
N ALA A 162 -17.37 -4.39 -31.86
CA ALA A 162 -17.81 -3.49 -32.91
C ALA A 162 -17.09 -3.78 -34.25
N ALA A 163 -15.78 -4.02 -34.20
CA ALA A 163 -15.02 -4.41 -35.39
C ALA A 163 -15.49 -5.73 -36.00
N ALA A 164 -15.79 -6.73 -35.15
CA ALA A 164 -16.30 -8.02 -35.61
C ALA A 164 -17.71 -7.92 -36.22
N ALA A 165 -18.54 -6.96 -35.78
CA ALA A 165 -19.89 -6.77 -36.33
C ALA A 165 -19.89 -6.11 -37.73
N VAL A 166 -18.81 -5.42 -38.11
CA VAL A 166 -18.67 -4.71 -39.39
C VAL A 166 -18.02 -5.62 -40.48
N THR A 167 -17.38 -6.72 -40.09
CA THR A 167 -16.71 -7.68 -40.97
C THR A 167 -17.56 -8.87 -41.30
#